data_b6dae4998d3211718c7b4ad6ab77368e
#
_entry.id   b6dae4998d3211718c7b4ad6ab77368e
#
_cell.length_a   1.000
_cell.length_b   1.000
_cell.length_c   1.000
_cell.angle_alpha   90.00
_cell.angle_beta   90.00
_cell.angle_gamma   90.00
#
_symmetry.space_group_name_H-M   'P 1'
#
loop_
_entity.id
_entity.type
_entity.pdbx_description
1 polymer ?
#
loop_
_entity_poly.entity_id
_entity_poly.type
_entity_poly.pdbx_seq_one_letter_code
_entity_poly.pdbx_strand_id
1 'polypeptide(L)'
;MVVFFDRVNHDRLMAAVAARVSDRRVLRLIRGYLTAGVLDGGLFEESREGTPQGGPLSPLLSNLVLDELDRELERRGHRFVRYADDCNIYVRSEKAGRRVMASLTRFIERRLKLQINTQKSAVARPWHRSFLGFTVKDDPAFRRCIANKAVARFKHRVRDLTRRHRGVSLERMIADLNPFVRGWAGYFGFSQWRELPSLDGWIRRRLRCVVWVQWKTRGQRYRELRRLNVPERSASAAIFSPKGPWRLSFSEALHRAFTKARFRRLGLLSMEKLVAA
;
A
#
# COMPACT_ATOMS: atom_id res chain seq x y z
N MET A 1 -1.74 -17.37 2.02
CA MET A 1 -2.85 -16.73 1.30
C MET A 1 -3.76 -17.80 0.75
N VAL A 2 -5.01 -17.80 1.12
CA VAL A 2 -6.03 -18.79 0.69
C VAL A 2 -6.80 -18.17 -0.47
N VAL A 3 -7.16 -18.94 -1.48
CA VAL A 3 -8.08 -18.49 -2.53
C VAL A 3 -9.49 -18.69 -1.97
N PHE A 4 -9.99 -17.67 -1.27
CA PHE A 4 -11.26 -17.76 -0.56
C PHE A 4 -12.44 -17.32 -1.44
N PHE A 5 -12.33 -16.12 -2.02
CA PHE A 5 -13.46 -15.47 -2.66
C PHE A 5 -14.00 -16.21 -3.88
N ASP A 6 -13.13 -16.93 -4.60
CA ASP A 6 -13.50 -17.56 -5.87
C ASP A 6 -13.98 -19.01 -5.69
N ARG A 7 -13.79 -19.63 -4.50
CA ARG A 7 -14.00 -21.09 -4.35
C ARG A 7 -14.59 -21.55 -3.02
N VAL A 8 -15.22 -20.67 -2.23
CA VAL A 8 -15.88 -21.10 -1.01
C VAL A 8 -17.13 -21.93 -1.34
N ASN A 9 -17.23 -23.13 -0.78
CA ASN A 9 -18.44 -23.93 -0.92
C ASN A 9 -19.59 -23.29 -0.13
N HIS A 10 -20.69 -22.97 -0.84
CA HIS A 10 -21.87 -22.29 -0.27
C HIS A 10 -22.54 -23.08 0.85
N ASP A 11 -22.65 -24.42 0.75
CA ASP A 11 -23.34 -25.22 1.76
C ASP A 11 -22.54 -25.24 3.07
N ARG A 12 -21.22 -25.35 2.97
CA ARG A 12 -20.35 -25.27 4.13
C ARG A 12 -20.38 -23.89 4.77
N LEU A 13 -20.33 -22.83 3.96
CA LEU A 13 -20.47 -21.45 4.44
C LEU A 13 -21.80 -21.27 5.16
N MET A 14 -22.89 -21.72 4.56
CA MET A 14 -24.23 -21.66 5.16
C MET A 14 -24.35 -22.48 6.45
N ALA A 15 -23.68 -23.62 6.55
CA ALA A 15 -23.61 -24.39 7.80
C ALA A 15 -22.89 -23.59 8.90
N ALA A 16 -21.79 -22.92 8.59
CA ALA A 16 -21.09 -22.05 9.52
C ALA A 16 -21.90 -20.82 9.96
N VAL A 17 -22.70 -20.26 9.06
CA VAL A 17 -23.66 -19.17 9.36
C VAL A 17 -24.80 -19.70 10.24
N ALA A 18 -25.42 -20.83 9.91
CA ALA A 18 -26.54 -21.41 10.64
C ALA A 18 -26.19 -21.83 12.06
N ALA A 19 -24.92 -22.13 12.33
CA ALA A 19 -24.43 -22.38 13.69
C ALA A 19 -24.49 -21.12 14.61
N ARG A 20 -24.65 -19.92 14.03
CA ARG A 20 -24.67 -18.64 14.75
C ARG A 20 -25.98 -17.85 14.57
N VAL A 21 -26.69 -18.09 13.51
CA VAL A 21 -27.93 -17.40 13.13
C VAL A 21 -29.04 -18.41 13.01
N SER A 22 -30.08 -18.32 13.87
CA SER A 22 -31.22 -19.21 13.87
C SER A 22 -32.40 -18.73 12.98
N ASP A 23 -32.40 -17.44 12.60
CA ASP A 23 -33.46 -16.85 11.78
C ASP A 23 -33.40 -17.39 10.35
N ARG A 24 -34.40 -18.15 9.96
CA ARG A 24 -34.53 -18.76 8.62
C ARG A 24 -34.66 -17.72 7.50
N ARG A 25 -35.21 -16.51 7.79
CA ARG A 25 -35.36 -15.45 6.79
C ARG A 25 -33.99 -14.87 6.46
N VAL A 26 -33.18 -14.63 7.50
CA VAL A 26 -31.78 -14.14 7.33
C VAL A 26 -30.93 -15.18 6.59
N LEU A 27 -31.06 -16.46 6.96
CA LEU A 27 -30.34 -17.54 6.26
C LEU A 27 -30.70 -17.61 4.77
N ARG A 28 -31.99 -17.43 4.45
CA ARG A 28 -32.49 -17.39 3.06
C ARG A 28 -31.94 -16.21 2.27
N LEU A 29 -31.90 -15.02 2.89
CA LEU A 29 -31.31 -13.82 2.28
C LEU A 29 -29.82 -13.98 1.99
N ILE A 30 -29.04 -14.53 2.95
CA ILE A 30 -27.61 -14.79 2.75
C ILE A 30 -27.41 -15.80 1.62
N ARG A 31 -28.20 -16.89 1.59
CA ARG A 31 -28.15 -17.87 0.51
C ARG A 31 -28.45 -17.24 -0.85
N GLY A 32 -29.51 -16.42 -0.93
CA GLY A 32 -29.87 -15.67 -2.13
C GLY A 32 -28.78 -14.75 -2.61
N TYR A 33 -28.10 -14.05 -1.68
CA TYR A 33 -26.95 -13.22 -1.99
C TYR A 33 -25.76 -14.04 -2.60
N LEU A 34 -25.49 -15.23 -2.06
CA LEU A 34 -24.40 -16.09 -2.56
C LEU A 34 -24.71 -16.65 -3.96
N THR A 35 -25.99 -16.95 -4.24
CA THR A 35 -26.43 -17.58 -5.50
C THR A 35 -26.88 -16.57 -6.56
N ALA A 36 -26.92 -15.27 -6.24
CA ALA A 36 -27.43 -14.22 -7.14
C ALA A 36 -26.62 -14.05 -8.44
N GLY A 37 -25.43 -14.64 -8.54
CA GLY A 37 -24.53 -14.46 -9.69
C GLY A 37 -23.89 -13.07 -9.75
N VAL A 38 -23.07 -12.87 -10.77
CA VAL A 38 -22.37 -11.61 -11.05
C VAL A 38 -22.65 -11.19 -12.48
N LEU A 39 -23.00 -9.92 -12.67
CA LEU A 39 -23.08 -9.31 -13.98
C LEU A 39 -21.74 -8.65 -14.30
N ASP A 40 -20.95 -9.25 -15.19
CA ASP A 40 -19.68 -8.70 -15.65
C ASP A 40 -19.73 -8.41 -17.15
N GLY A 41 -19.45 -7.15 -17.53
CA GLY A 41 -19.46 -6.74 -18.93
C GLY A 41 -20.78 -6.98 -19.70
N GLY A 42 -21.91 -7.11 -18.98
CA GLY A 42 -23.23 -7.41 -19.57
C GLY A 42 -23.54 -8.92 -19.73
N LEU A 43 -22.60 -9.80 -19.32
CA LEU A 43 -22.80 -11.25 -19.23
C LEU A 43 -23.13 -11.63 -17.79
N PHE A 44 -24.18 -12.44 -17.63
CA PHE A 44 -24.56 -12.98 -16.33
C PHE A 44 -23.83 -14.31 -16.10
N GLU A 45 -23.02 -14.36 -15.05
CA GLU A 45 -22.37 -15.57 -14.58
C GLU A 45 -23.04 -16.10 -13.31
N GLU A 46 -23.54 -17.33 -13.37
CA GLU A 46 -24.15 -17.99 -12.21
C GLU A 46 -23.09 -18.33 -11.17
N SER A 47 -23.28 -17.91 -9.91
CA SER A 47 -22.38 -18.19 -8.81
C SER A 47 -22.73 -19.52 -8.13
N ARG A 48 -21.99 -20.59 -8.45
CA ARG A 48 -22.16 -21.91 -7.82
C ARG A 48 -21.23 -22.12 -6.63
N GLU A 49 -20.12 -21.40 -6.58
CA GLU A 49 -19.15 -21.38 -5.48
C GLU A 49 -18.55 -19.97 -5.38
N GLY A 50 -17.88 -19.68 -4.27
CA GLY A 50 -17.28 -18.38 -4.04
C GLY A 50 -18.23 -17.36 -3.40
N THR A 51 -17.71 -16.15 -3.23
CA THR A 51 -18.49 -14.98 -2.77
C THR A 51 -18.18 -13.79 -3.68
N PRO A 52 -19.17 -12.94 -4.01
CA PRO A 52 -18.92 -11.78 -4.86
C PRO A 52 -17.79 -10.90 -4.30
N GLN A 53 -16.76 -10.65 -5.13
CA GLN A 53 -15.66 -9.77 -4.73
C GLN A 53 -16.17 -8.32 -4.62
N GLY A 54 -15.85 -7.66 -3.49
CA GLY A 54 -16.32 -6.30 -3.22
C GLY A 54 -17.72 -6.18 -2.59
N GLY A 55 -18.42 -7.29 -2.39
CA GLY A 55 -19.69 -7.29 -1.70
C GLY A 55 -19.56 -7.00 -0.19
N PRO A 56 -20.52 -6.32 0.45
CA PRO A 56 -20.43 -5.91 1.86
C PRO A 56 -20.39 -7.09 2.85
N LEU A 57 -21.00 -8.23 2.50
CA LEU A 57 -21.02 -9.44 3.34
C LEU A 57 -19.77 -10.31 3.17
N SER A 58 -19.08 -10.23 2.04
CA SER A 58 -17.97 -11.14 1.73
C SER A 58 -16.84 -11.15 2.78
N PRO A 59 -16.41 -10.02 3.37
CA PRO A 59 -15.42 -10.02 4.44
C PRO A 59 -15.88 -10.71 5.72
N LEU A 60 -17.17 -10.57 6.08
CA LEU A 60 -17.75 -11.23 7.25
C LEU A 60 -17.83 -12.73 7.03
N LEU A 61 -18.33 -13.16 5.88
CA LEU A 61 -18.48 -14.56 5.53
C LEU A 61 -17.12 -15.26 5.42
N SER A 62 -16.11 -14.59 4.89
CA SER A 62 -14.76 -15.13 4.84
C SER A 62 -14.17 -15.34 6.23
N ASN A 63 -14.37 -14.41 7.14
CA ASN A 63 -13.91 -14.53 8.52
C ASN A 63 -14.62 -15.67 9.27
N LEU A 64 -15.90 -15.93 8.98
CA LEU A 64 -16.65 -17.06 9.56
C LEU A 64 -16.02 -18.41 9.22
N VAL A 65 -15.64 -18.61 7.95
CA VAL A 65 -15.02 -19.87 7.53
C VAL A 65 -13.58 -19.98 8.04
N LEU A 66 -12.82 -18.88 8.01
CA LEU A 66 -11.44 -18.85 8.46
C LEU A 66 -11.29 -18.89 10.00
N ASP A 67 -12.36 -18.68 10.77
CA ASP A 67 -12.39 -18.90 12.22
C ASP A 67 -12.00 -20.34 12.60
N GLU A 68 -12.37 -21.34 11.78
CA GLU A 68 -11.91 -22.72 11.98
C GLU A 68 -10.39 -22.87 11.85
N LEU A 69 -9.76 -22.09 10.95
CA LEU A 69 -8.30 -22.05 10.80
C LEU A 69 -7.65 -21.39 12.02
N ASP A 70 -8.22 -20.28 12.50
CA ASP A 70 -7.70 -19.56 13.66
C ASP A 70 -7.74 -20.48 14.90
N ARG A 71 -8.86 -21.14 15.17
CA ARG A 71 -9.02 -22.10 16.27
C ARG A 71 -8.04 -23.27 16.17
N GLU A 72 -7.80 -23.76 14.97
CA GLU A 72 -6.84 -24.85 14.77
C GLU A 72 -5.41 -24.41 15.02
N LEU A 73 -5.05 -23.18 14.63
CA LEU A 73 -3.73 -22.59 14.91
C LEU A 73 -3.54 -22.36 16.42
N GLU A 74 -4.56 -21.85 17.10
CA GLU A 74 -4.57 -21.67 18.56
C GLU A 74 -4.45 -23.02 19.28
N ARG A 75 -5.24 -24.02 18.90
CA ARG A 75 -5.19 -25.38 19.46
C ARG A 75 -3.81 -26.01 19.34
N ARG A 76 -3.09 -25.71 18.22
CA ARG A 76 -1.71 -26.21 18.02
C ARG A 76 -0.66 -25.32 18.72
N GLY A 77 -1.06 -24.25 19.40
CA GLY A 77 -0.14 -23.34 20.07
C GLY A 77 0.74 -22.52 19.14
N HIS A 78 0.29 -22.27 17.89
CA HIS A 78 1.03 -21.44 16.95
C HIS A 78 0.82 -19.96 17.22
N ARG A 79 1.90 -19.19 17.15
CA ARG A 79 1.82 -17.73 17.10
C ARG A 79 1.55 -17.29 15.66
N PHE A 80 0.46 -16.60 15.43
CA PHE A 80 0.07 -16.17 14.10
C PHE A 80 -0.60 -14.79 14.12
N VAL A 81 -0.68 -14.19 12.96
CA VAL A 81 -1.45 -12.97 12.69
C VAL A 81 -2.18 -13.18 11.36
N ARG A 82 -3.49 -13.01 11.37
CA ARG A 82 -4.32 -13.08 10.17
C ARG A 82 -5.05 -11.75 9.92
N TYR A 83 -5.10 -11.36 8.68
CA TYR A 83 -5.94 -10.28 8.18
C TYR A 83 -6.62 -10.75 6.90
N ALA A 84 -7.92 -10.93 6.94
CA ALA A 84 -8.69 -11.60 5.90
C ALA A 84 -8.07 -12.96 5.52
N ASP A 85 -7.72 -13.16 4.26
CA ASP A 85 -7.08 -14.37 3.73
C ASP A 85 -5.54 -14.40 3.90
N ASP A 86 -4.92 -13.29 4.26
CA ASP A 86 -3.49 -13.22 4.55
C ASP A 86 -3.19 -13.65 5.98
N CYS A 87 -2.41 -14.74 6.15
CA CYS A 87 -2.01 -15.28 7.44
C CYS A 87 -0.49 -15.47 7.51
N ASN A 88 0.12 -14.93 8.55
CA ASN A 88 1.53 -15.18 8.89
C ASN A 88 1.62 -16.01 10.16
N ILE A 89 2.37 -17.11 10.11
CA ILE A 89 2.59 -18.03 11.24
C ILE A 89 4.07 -18.01 11.56
N TYR A 90 4.39 -17.79 12.83
CA TYR A 90 5.76 -17.61 13.27
C TYR A 90 6.29 -18.89 13.91
N VAL A 91 7.43 -19.35 13.44
CA VAL A 91 8.10 -20.58 13.90
C VAL A 91 9.60 -20.35 14.11
N ARG A 92 10.24 -21.20 14.90
CA ARG A 92 11.66 -21.00 15.28
C ARG A 92 12.67 -21.42 14.19
N SER A 93 12.28 -22.32 13.28
CA SER A 93 13.19 -22.82 12.25
C SER A 93 12.50 -23.04 10.92
N GLU A 94 13.26 -23.03 9.84
CA GLU A 94 12.76 -23.32 8.50
C GLU A 94 12.16 -24.74 8.40
N LYS A 95 12.80 -25.73 9.02
CA LYS A 95 12.29 -27.12 9.07
C LYS A 95 10.92 -27.18 9.73
N ALA A 96 10.72 -26.46 10.83
CA ALA A 96 9.41 -26.34 11.48
C ALA A 96 8.42 -25.63 10.57
N GLY A 97 8.82 -24.55 9.90
CA GLY A 97 7.98 -23.83 8.94
C GLY A 97 7.48 -24.72 7.81
N ARG A 98 8.34 -25.52 7.21
CA ARG A 98 7.98 -26.47 6.15
C ARG A 98 6.97 -27.52 6.64
N ARG A 99 7.15 -28.07 7.85
CA ARG A 99 6.18 -29.01 8.45
C ARG A 99 4.83 -28.36 8.71
N VAL A 100 4.83 -27.16 9.28
CA VAL A 100 3.60 -26.42 9.56
C VAL A 100 2.88 -26.08 8.25
N MET A 101 3.58 -25.59 7.23
CA MET A 101 3.02 -25.34 5.91
C MET A 101 2.34 -26.59 5.34
N ALA A 102 3.04 -27.72 5.28
CA ALA A 102 2.48 -28.96 4.74
C ALA A 102 1.26 -29.46 5.53
N SER A 103 1.30 -29.35 6.86
CA SER A 103 0.20 -29.76 7.75
C SER A 103 -1.04 -28.86 7.58
N LEU A 104 -0.83 -27.55 7.49
CA LEU A 104 -1.93 -26.60 7.29
C LEU A 104 -2.50 -26.64 5.87
N THR A 105 -1.68 -26.89 4.86
CA THR A 105 -2.18 -27.13 3.49
C THR A 105 -3.19 -28.28 3.51
N ARG A 106 -2.83 -29.42 4.10
CA ARG A 106 -3.74 -30.57 4.22
C ARG A 106 -5.00 -30.24 5.01
N PHE A 107 -4.90 -29.45 6.09
CA PHE A 107 -6.05 -29.04 6.87
C PHE A 107 -6.99 -28.14 6.06
N ILE A 108 -6.45 -27.12 5.39
CA ILE A 108 -7.22 -26.17 4.58
C ILE A 108 -7.90 -26.88 3.41
N GLU A 109 -7.20 -27.76 2.71
CA GLU A 109 -7.76 -28.47 1.55
C GLU A 109 -8.77 -29.56 1.96
N ARG A 110 -8.46 -30.35 2.99
CA ARG A 110 -9.36 -31.45 3.40
C ARG A 110 -10.51 -30.97 4.27
N ARG A 111 -10.23 -30.11 5.24
CA ARG A 111 -11.22 -29.68 6.23
C ARG A 111 -11.98 -28.44 5.77
N LEU A 112 -11.32 -27.41 5.29
CA LEU A 112 -11.98 -26.18 4.83
C LEU A 112 -12.44 -26.25 3.37
N LYS A 113 -11.98 -27.23 2.60
CA LYS A 113 -12.24 -27.34 1.15
C LYS A 113 -11.82 -26.08 0.38
N LEU A 114 -10.77 -25.41 0.85
CA LEU A 114 -10.20 -24.21 0.24
C LEU A 114 -8.83 -24.53 -0.36
N GLN A 115 -8.40 -23.75 -1.35
CA GLN A 115 -7.09 -23.89 -1.96
C GLN A 115 -6.10 -22.87 -1.42
N ILE A 116 -4.85 -23.29 -1.26
CA ILE A 116 -3.75 -22.38 -0.92
C ILE A 116 -3.11 -21.86 -2.20
N ASN A 117 -2.90 -20.54 -2.26
CA ASN A 117 -2.11 -19.95 -3.34
C ASN A 117 -0.62 -20.27 -3.13
N THR A 118 -0.14 -21.31 -3.80
CA THR A 118 1.24 -21.80 -3.68
C THR A 118 2.28 -20.82 -4.18
N GLN A 119 1.92 -19.94 -5.14
CA GLN A 119 2.82 -18.91 -5.67
C GLN A 119 3.08 -17.78 -4.65
N LYS A 120 2.09 -17.49 -3.80
CA LYS A 120 2.17 -16.42 -2.79
C LYS A 120 2.53 -16.93 -1.39
N SER A 121 2.34 -18.23 -1.13
CA SER A 121 2.66 -18.86 0.16
C SER A 121 4.10 -19.37 0.15
N ALA A 122 4.86 -19.03 1.19
CA ALA A 122 6.25 -19.48 1.29
C ALA A 122 6.71 -19.48 2.76
N VAL A 123 7.67 -20.35 3.06
CA VAL A 123 8.44 -20.30 4.30
C VAL A 123 9.67 -19.46 4.05
N ALA A 124 9.82 -18.37 4.78
CA ALA A 124 10.93 -17.44 4.63
C ALA A 124 11.16 -16.62 5.89
N ARG A 125 12.31 -15.97 5.97
CA ARG A 125 12.62 -15.02 7.04
C ARG A 125 11.69 -13.82 6.97
N PRO A 126 11.30 -13.21 8.12
CA PRO A 126 10.34 -12.10 8.18
C PRO A 126 10.73 -10.91 7.29
N TRP A 127 12.00 -10.58 7.19
CA TRP A 127 12.52 -9.45 6.38
C TRP A 127 12.48 -9.69 4.87
N HIS A 128 12.26 -10.93 4.43
CA HIS A 128 12.00 -11.26 3.02
C HIS A 128 10.51 -11.26 2.65
N ARG A 129 9.65 -11.03 3.62
CA ARG A 129 8.18 -11.02 3.43
C ARG A 129 7.59 -9.67 3.82
N SER A 130 6.44 -9.38 3.25
CA SER A 130 5.68 -8.20 3.63
C SER A 130 4.26 -8.60 4.05
N PHE A 131 3.74 -7.90 5.04
CA PHE A 131 2.39 -8.06 5.53
C PHE A 131 1.75 -6.67 5.69
N LEU A 132 0.58 -6.46 5.09
CA LEU A 132 -0.13 -5.18 5.09
C LEU A 132 0.73 -3.98 4.62
N GLY A 133 1.63 -4.21 3.68
CA GLY A 133 2.51 -3.16 3.18
C GLY A 133 3.74 -2.85 4.04
N PHE A 134 3.90 -3.54 5.17
CA PHE A 134 5.07 -3.46 6.04
C PHE A 134 5.97 -4.67 5.90
N THR A 135 7.21 -4.53 6.28
CA THR A 135 8.19 -5.59 6.52
C THR A 135 8.97 -5.26 7.78
N VAL A 136 9.84 -6.17 8.21
CA VAL A 136 10.78 -5.90 9.30
C VAL A 136 12.20 -5.79 8.77
N LYS A 137 13.03 -5.04 9.44
CA LYS A 137 14.46 -4.94 9.14
C LYS A 137 15.18 -6.18 9.68
N ASP A 138 16.21 -6.62 8.97
CA ASP A 138 17.15 -7.62 9.47
C ASP A 138 18.18 -6.93 10.39
N ASP A 139 17.70 -6.58 11.59
CA ASP A 139 18.52 -5.97 12.64
C ASP A 139 18.09 -6.53 14.00
N PRO A 140 18.88 -6.38 15.07
CA PRO A 140 18.55 -6.93 16.39
C PRO A 140 17.21 -6.45 16.96
N ALA A 141 16.74 -5.28 16.56
CA ALA A 141 15.50 -4.69 17.02
C ALA A 141 14.28 -5.07 16.17
N PHE A 142 14.48 -5.78 15.05
CA PHE A 142 13.42 -6.15 14.09
C PHE A 142 12.47 -4.98 13.76
N ARG A 143 13.04 -3.80 13.52
CA ARG A 143 12.26 -2.57 13.32
C ARG A 143 11.31 -2.69 12.14
N ARG A 144 10.10 -2.24 12.34
CA ARG A 144 9.06 -2.21 11.30
C ARG A 144 9.39 -1.16 10.25
N CYS A 145 9.41 -1.57 9.00
CA CYS A 145 9.73 -0.76 7.82
C CYS A 145 8.60 -0.84 6.79
N ILE A 146 8.53 0.13 5.91
CA ILE A 146 7.60 0.11 4.79
C ILE A 146 8.15 -0.83 3.71
N ALA A 147 7.33 -1.75 3.22
CA ALA A 147 7.74 -2.68 2.19
C ALA A 147 8.09 -1.96 0.87
N ASN A 148 9.13 -2.43 0.17
CA ASN A 148 9.60 -1.83 -1.08
C ASN A 148 8.49 -1.67 -2.13
N LYS A 149 7.56 -2.63 -2.23
CA LYS A 149 6.40 -2.55 -3.13
C LYS A 149 5.47 -1.39 -2.77
N ALA A 150 5.26 -1.11 -1.47
CA ALA A 150 4.44 0.02 -1.02
C ALA A 150 5.12 1.36 -1.35
N VAL A 151 6.43 1.48 -1.11
CA VAL A 151 7.23 2.66 -1.50
C VAL A 151 7.21 2.85 -3.02
N ALA A 152 7.32 1.79 -3.81
CA ALA A 152 7.26 1.87 -5.27
C ALA A 152 5.90 2.39 -5.75
N ARG A 153 4.78 1.87 -5.21
CA ARG A 153 3.41 2.36 -5.51
C ARG A 153 3.23 3.82 -5.11
N PHE A 154 3.72 4.21 -3.94
CA PHE A 154 3.73 5.63 -3.52
C PHE A 154 4.45 6.50 -4.54
N LYS A 155 5.69 6.15 -4.90
CA LYS A 155 6.48 6.91 -5.88
C LYS A 155 5.80 6.96 -7.25
N HIS A 156 5.12 5.88 -7.66
CA HIS A 156 4.36 5.86 -8.90
C HIS A 156 3.21 6.89 -8.84
N ARG A 157 2.38 6.85 -7.82
CA ARG A 157 1.26 7.79 -7.66
C ARG A 157 1.71 9.25 -7.58
N VAL A 158 2.78 9.52 -6.83
CA VAL A 158 3.36 10.88 -6.78
C VAL A 158 3.87 11.31 -8.15
N ARG A 159 4.46 10.41 -8.96
CA ARG A 159 4.86 10.73 -10.35
C ARG A 159 3.68 11.14 -11.19
N ASP A 160 2.55 10.45 -11.07
CA ASP A 160 1.32 10.79 -11.81
C ASP A 160 0.78 12.15 -11.42
N LEU A 161 0.69 12.43 -10.11
CA LEU A 161 0.23 13.71 -9.59
C LEU A 161 1.18 14.87 -9.92
N THR A 162 2.47 14.59 -10.15
CA THR A 162 3.52 15.59 -10.44
C THR A 162 4.11 15.42 -11.84
N ARG A 163 3.30 15.04 -12.83
CA ARG A 163 3.71 14.98 -14.23
C ARG A 163 4.07 16.39 -14.73
N ARG A 164 5.18 16.50 -15.45
CA ARG A 164 5.73 17.80 -15.93
C ARG A 164 4.83 18.50 -16.94
N HIS A 165 3.98 17.76 -17.64
CA HIS A 165 3.13 18.22 -18.74
C HIS A 165 1.66 18.46 -18.32
N ARG A 166 1.37 18.50 -17.01
CA ARG A 166 -0.02 18.73 -16.54
C ARG A 166 -0.57 20.14 -16.81
N GLY A 167 0.29 21.11 -17.11
CA GLY A 167 -0.14 22.50 -17.38
C GLY A 167 -0.74 23.23 -16.17
N VAL A 168 -0.55 22.74 -14.95
CA VAL A 168 -1.09 23.32 -13.71
C VAL A 168 -0.01 24.05 -12.92
N SER A 169 -0.40 25.02 -12.09
CA SER A 169 0.53 25.74 -11.20
C SER A 169 1.12 24.81 -10.14
N LEU A 170 2.23 25.24 -9.51
CA LEU A 170 2.86 24.51 -8.41
C LEU A 170 1.91 24.38 -7.22
N GLU A 171 1.16 25.41 -6.90
CA GLU A 171 0.19 25.47 -5.80
C GLU A 171 -0.93 24.45 -6.03
N ARG A 172 -1.49 24.40 -7.25
CA ARG A 172 -2.51 23.42 -7.62
C ARG A 172 -1.97 21.99 -7.51
N MET A 173 -0.74 21.77 -7.98
CA MET A 173 -0.09 20.46 -7.89
C MET A 173 0.13 20.01 -6.43
N ILE A 174 0.49 20.93 -5.55
CA ILE A 174 0.62 20.68 -4.11
C ILE A 174 -0.75 20.37 -3.49
N ALA A 175 -1.79 21.11 -3.85
CA ALA A 175 -3.15 20.87 -3.40
C ALA A 175 -3.65 19.46 -3.78
N ASP A 176 -3.41 19.03 -5.03
CA ASP A 176 -3.76 17.68 -5.51
C ASP A 176 -2.94 16.57 -4.84
N LEU A 177 -1.70 16.87 -4.41
CA LEU A 177 -0.80 15.91 -3.78
C LEU A 177 -1.12 15.69 -2.29
N ASN A 178 -1.53 16.72 -1.59
CA ASN A 178 -1.70 16.72 -0.14
C ASN A 178 -2.68 15.66 0.39
N PRO A 179 -3.88 15.42 -0.19
CA PRO A 179 -4.79 14.37 0.28
C PRO A 179 -4.14 12.99 0.24
N PHE A 180 -3.40 12.70 -0.84
CA PHE A 180 -2.69 11.43 -0.98
C PHE A 180 -1.56 11.29 0.05
N VAL A 181 -0.75 12.34 0.26
CA VAL A 181 0.33 12.37 1.25
C VAL A 181 -0.22 12.19 2.67
N ARG A 182 -1.34 12.84 3.00
CA ARG A 182 -1.99 12.73 4.30
C ARG A 182 -2.50 11.31 4.57
N GLY A 183 -3.26 10.74 3.64
CA GLY A 183 -3.79 9.37 3.78
C GLY A 183 -2.66 8.34 3.88
N TRP A 184 -1.60 8.51 3.08
CA TRP A 184 -0.46 7.61 3.10
C TRP A 184 0.35 7.72 4.41
N ALA A 185 0.58 8.93 4.90
CA ALA A 185 1.25 9.15 6.18
C ALA A 185 0.43 8.60 7.36
N GLY A 186 -0.90 8.75 7.35
CA GLY A 186 -1.78 8.18 8.37
C GLY A 186 -1.68 6.66 8.46
N TYR A 187 -1.55 5.97 7.32
CA TYR A 187 -1.42 4.52 7.32
C TYR A 187 0.01 4.04 7.63
N PHE A 188 1.02 4.66 7.00
CA PHE A 188 2.42 4.22 7.11
C PHE A 188 3.22 4.92 8.20
N GLY A 189 2.61 5.84 8.95
CA GLY A 189 3.25 6.56 10.03
C GLY A 189 3.80 5.70 11.16
N PHE A 190 3.30 4.47 11.28
CA PHE A 190 3.83 3.47 12.22
C PHE A 190 5.21 2.91 11.85
N SER A 191 5.81 3.31 10.72
CA SER A 191 7.18 2.89 10.37
C SER A 191 8.17 3.39 11.42
N GLN A 192 9.05 2.50 11.85
CA GLN A 192 10.14 2.78 12.79
C GLN A 192 11.46 3.13 12.09
N TRP A 193 11.43 3.28 10.77
CA TRP A 193 12.57 3.60 9.94
C TRP A 193 12.43 4.99 9.29
N ARG A 194 13.50 5.48 8.67
CA ARG A 194 13.59 6.85 8.13
C ARG A 194 13.03 7.02 6.71
N GLU A 195 12.02 6.22 6.31
CA GLU A 195 11.45 6.33 4.97
C GLU A 195 10.71 7.65 4.74
N LEU A 196 9.93 8.11 5.72
CA LEU A 196 9.08 9.29 5.58
C LEU A 196 9.89 10.57 5.28
N PRO A 197 10.95 10.91 6.04
CA PRO A 197 11.80 12.06 5.72
C PRO A 197 12.46 11.96 4.33
N SER A 198 12.85 10.74 3.93
CA SER A 198 13.44 10.47 2.62
C SER A 198 12.44 10.72 1.49
N LEU A 199 11.19 10.25 1.64
CA LEU A 199 10.13 10.45 0.67
C LEU A 199 9.70 11.92 0.59
N ASP A 200 9.64 12.65 1.70
CA ASP A 200 9.43 14.10 1.73
C ASP A 200 10.53 14.84 0.94
N GLY A 201 11.78 14.43 1.13
CA GLY A 201 12.92 14.95 0.36
C GLY A 201 12.77 14.70 -1.13
N TRP A 202 12.33 13.49 -1.50
CA TRP A 202 12.12 13.10 -2.88
C TRP A 202 10.94 13.85 -3.53
N ILE A 203 9.83 14.08 -2.81
CA ILE A 203 8.71 14.91 -3.29
C ILE A 203 9.20 16.32 -3.60
N ARG A 204 9.89 16.97 -2.66
CA ARG A 204 10.43 18.32 -2.87
C ARG A 204 11.37 18.39 -4.08
N ARG A 205 12.20 17.38 -4.28
CA ARG A 205 13.05 17.27 -5.47
C ARG A 205 12.24 17.20 -6.76
N ARG A 206 11.16 16.42 -6.78
CA ARG A 206 10.26 16.33 -7.93
C ARG A 206 9.60 17.67 -8.25
N LEU A 207 9.08 18.36 -7.25
CA LEU A 207 8.44 19.65 -7.42
C LEU A 207 9.43 20.70 -7.96
N ARG A 208 10.68 20.74 -7.46
CA ARG A 208 11.75 21.59 -8.04
C ARG A 208 12.00 21.25 -9.52
N CYS A 209 12.02 19.96 -9.84
CA CYS A 209 12.20 19.53 -11.23
C CYS A 209 11.04 19.98 -12.13
N VAL A 210 9.80 19.94 -11.66
CA VAL A 210 8.62 20.41 -12.40
C VAL A 210 8.72 21.91 -12.64
N VAL A 211 8.98 22.69 -11.61
CA VAL A 211 9.13 24.17 -11.74
C VAL A 211 10.23 24.52 -12.74
N TRP A 212 11.38 23.84 -12.67
CA TRP A 212 12.47 24.06 -13.61
C TRP A 212 12.06 23.82 -15.07
N VAL A 213 11.21 22.85 -15.32
CA VAL A 213 10.68 22.56 -16.66
C VAL A 213 9.61 23.59 -17.08
N GLN A 214 8.78 24.04 -16.13
CA GLN A 214 7.76 25.05 -16.39
C GLN A 214 8.38 26.41 -16.77
N TRP A 215 9.54 26.74 -16.24
CA TRP A 215 10.33 27.88 -16.69
C TRP A 215 11.03 27.57 -18.01
N LYS A 216 10.35 27.79 -19.12
CA LYS A 216 10.74 27.28 -20.45
C LYS A 216 12.05 27.83 -20.94
N THR A 217 12.27 29.19 -20.79
CA THR A 217 13.43 29.89 -21.34
C THR A 217 14.50 30.18 -20.30
N ARG A 218 15.73 30.39 -20.76
CA ARG A 218 16.85 30.82 -19.90
C ARG A 218 16.56 32.14 -19.19
N GLY A 219 16.03 33.11 -19.91
CA GLY A 219 15.67 34.41 -19.36
C GLY A 219 14.57 34.31 -18.30
N GLN A 220 13.56 33.46 -18.50
CA GLN A 220 12.54 33.20 -17.48
C GLN A 220 13.14 32.55 -16.24
N ARG A 221 13.99 31.52 -16.38
CA ARG A 221 14.69 30.88 -15.27
C ARG A 221 15.52 31.89 -14.48
N TYR A 222 16.26 32.75 -15.15
CA TYR A 222 17.06 33.78 -14.48
C TYR A 222 16.18 34.72 -13.66
N ARG A 223 15.15 35.35 -14.30
CA ARG A 223 14.23 36.27 -13.62
C ARG A 223 13.58 35.62 -12.39
N GLU A 224 13.08 34.41 -12.53
CA GLU A 224 12.41 33.69 -11.40
C GLU A 224 13.39 33.36 -10.28
N LEU A 225 14.59 32.90 -10.60
CA LEU A 225 15.61 32.63 -9.56
C LEU A 225 16.01 33.94 -8.84
N ARG A 226 16.17 35.03 -9.55
CA ARG A 226 16.50 36.34 -8.94
C ARG A 226 15.35 36.86 -8.09
N ARG A 227 14.10 36.74 -8.55
CA ARG A 227 12.89 37.06 -7.77
C ARG A 227 12.80 36.22 -6.45
N LEU A 228 13.36 35.05 -6.48
CA LEU A 228 13.43 34.16 -5.32
C LEU A 228 14.69 34.37 -4.45
N ASN A 229 15.39 35.49 -4.65
CA ASN A 229 16.61 35.89 -3.92
C ASN A 229 17.76 34.87 -4.03
N VAL A 230 17.87 34.18 -5.17
CA VAL A 230 19.02 33.31 -5.43
C VAL A 230 20.19 34.18 -5.87
N PRO A 231 21.42 34.01 -5.29
CA PRO A 231 22.61 34.71 -5.73
C PRO A 231 22.87 34.51 -7.20
N GLU A 232 23.35 35.58 -7.87
CA GLU A 232 23.58 35.59 -9.32
C GLU A 232 24.51 34.46 -9.77
N ARG A 233 25.62 34.26 -9.07
CA ARG A 233 26.57 33.18 -9.35
C ARG A 233 25.89 31.81 -9.39
N SER A 234 25.04 31.49 -8.39
CA SER A 234 24.33 30.21 -8.32
C SER A 234 23.25 30.11 -9.40
N ALA A 235 22.54 31.21 -9.72
CA ALA A 235 21.52 31.26 -10.76
C ALA A 235 22.16 31.00 -12.15
N SER A 236 23.21 31.75 -12.50
CA SER A 236 23.95 31.57 -13.75
C SER A 236 24.52 30.17 -13.90
N ALA A 237 25.17 29.64 -12.86
CA ALA A 237 25.67 28.27 -12.87
C ALA A 237 24.60 27.20 -13.17
N ALA A 238 23.37 27.38 -12.67
CA ALA A 238 22.26 26.47 -12.95
C ALA A 238 21.72 26.62 -14.39
N ILE A 239 21.62 27.86 -14.90
CA ILE A 239 21.04 28.17 -16.20
C ILE A 239 21.94 27.71 -17.37
N PHE A 240 23.23 27.90 -17.23
CA PHE A 240 24.22 27.51 -18.25
C PHE A 240 24.70 26.07 -18.11
N SER A 241 24.20 25.33 -17.11
CA SER A 241 24.56 23.94 -16.92
C SER A 241 23.96 23.04 -18.01
N PRO A 242 24.75 22.13 -18.60
CA PRO A 242 24.24 21.15 -19.59
C PRO A 242 23.42 20.02 -18.95
N LYS A 243 23.30 20.01 -17.62
CA LYS A 243 22.62 18.93 -16.88
C LYS A 243 21.10 18.97 -17.10
N GLY A 244 20.48 17.81 -17.21
CA GLY A 244 19.02 17.69 -17.34
C GLY A 244 18.25 18.13 -16.08
N PRO A 245 16.95 18.40 -16.22
CA PRO A 245 16.10 18.99 -15.16
C PRO A 245 16.12 18.22 -13.82
N TRP A 246 16.18 16.89 -13.88
CA TRP A 246 16.25 16.06 -12.68
C TRP A 246 17.55 16.24 -11.89
N ARG A 247 18.66 16.43 -12.58
CA ARG A 247 19.94 16.68 -11.94
C ARG A 247 20.02 18.10 -11.40
N LEU A 248 19.48 19.07 -12.15
CA LEU A 248 19.38 20.47 -11.75
C LEU A 248 18.45 20.69 -10.55
N SER A 249 17.42 19.87 -10.39
CA SER A 249 16.54 19.94 -9.20
C SER A 249 17.28 19.75 -7.87
N PHE A 250 18.53 19.31 -7.93
CA PHE A 250 19.42 19.15 -6.79
C PHE A 250 20.53 20.22 -6.74
N SER A 251 20.47 21.23 -7.63
CA SER A 251 21.41 22.34 -7.62
C SER A 251 21.21 23.26 -6.43
N GLU A 252 22.27 23.96 -6.04
CA GLU A 252 22.22 24.99 -5.00
C GLU A 252 21.16 26.05 -5.30
N ALA A 253 21.09 26.51 -6.56
CA ALA A 253 20.10 27.51 -6.99
C ALA A 253 18.67 27.08 -6.65
N LEU A 254 18.27 25.86 -7.03
CA LEU A 254 16.92 25.37 -6.76
C LEU A 254 16.69 25.00 -5.30
N HIS A 255 17.73 24.62 -4.54
CA HIS A 255 17.61 24.43 -3.11
C HIS A 255 17.41 25.76 -2.37
N ARG A 256 18.10 26.83 -2.78
CA ARG A 256 17.90 28.18 -2.23
C ARG A 256 16.53 28.77 -2.62
N ALA A 257 16.12 28.61 -3.88
CA ALA A 257 14.81 29.06 -4.38
C ALA A 257 13.65 28.36 -3.67
N PHE A 258 13.74 27.03 -3.47
CA PHE A 258 12.67 26.20 -2.93
C PHE A 258 13.14 25.44 -1.68
N THR A 259 13.25 26.17 -0.57
CA THR A 259 13.58 25.67 0.75
C THR A 259 12.40 24.87 1.36
N LYS A 260 12.66 24.10 2.43
CA LYS A 260 11.60 23.45 3.21
C LYS A 260 10.55 24.46 3.71
N ALA A 261 11.00 25.65 4.15
CA ALA A 261 10.11 26.70 4.65
C ALA A 261 9.21 27.26 3.53
N ARG A 262 9.74 27.45 2.32
CA ARG A 262 8.93 27.90 1.17
C ARG A 262 7.89 26.87 0.77
N PHE A 263 8.23 25.59 0.66
CA PHE A 263 7.27 24.54 0.36
C PHE A 263 6.15 24.48 1.41
N ARG A 264 6.47 24.71 2.69
CA ARG A 264 5.48 24.79 3.75
C ARG A 264 4.55 25.99 3.56
N ARG A 265 5.08 27.17 3.20
CA ARG A 265 4.25 28.36 2.88
C ARG A 265 3.34 28.15 1.67
N LEU A 266 3.78 27.33 0.69
CA LEU A 266 2.96 26.91 -0.44
C LEU A 266 1.96 25.79 -0.08
N GLY A 267 1.86 25.41 1.19
CA GLY A 267 0.90 24.43 1.70
C GLY A 267 1.33 22.97 1.55
N LEU A 268 2.58 22.66 1.15
CA LEU A 268 3.02 21.26 1.07
C LEU A 268 3.11 20.63 2.44
N LEU A 269 2.37 19.54 2.63
CA LEU A 269 2.43 18.71 3.83
C LEU A 269 3.75 17.95 3.93
N SER A 270 4.22 17.69 5.15
CA SER A 270 5.35 16.83 5.45
C SER A 270 4.86 15.60 6.20
N MET A 271 5.14 14.42 5.68
CA MET A 271 4.75 13.15 6.31
C MET A 271 5.40 12.99 7.68
N GLU A 272 6.67 13.38 7.80
CA GLU A 272 7.40 13.36 9.07
C GLU A 272 6.67 14.16 10.17
N LYS A 273 6.11 15.32 9.81
CA LYS A 273 5.39 16.16 10.77
C LYS A 273 3.99 15.68 11.07
N LEU A 274 3.31 15.10 10.08
CA LEU A 274 1.97 14.53 10.26
C LEU A 274 1.94 13.35 11.25
N VAL A 275 3.07 12.66 11.38
CA VAL A 275 3.20 11.50 12.27
C VAL A 275 3.74 11.89 13.65
N ALA A 276 4.42 13.03 13.74
CA ALA A 276 4.94 13.54 15.01
C ALA A 276 3.92 14.39 15.79
N ALA A 277 2.79 14.75 15.17
CA ALA A 277 1.67 15.47 15.78
C ALA A 277 0.60 14.52 16.30
#